data_f05f7295f7ed88d6edb7813cd7e4992c
#
_entry.id   f05f7295f7ed88d6edb7813cd7e4992c
#
_cell.length_a   1.000
_cell.length_b   1.000
_cell.length_c   1.000
_cell.angle_alpha   90.00
_cell.angle_beta   90.00
_cell.angle_gamma   90.00
#
_symmetry.space_group_name_H-M   'P 1'
#
loop_
_entity.id
_entity.type
_entity.pdbx_description
1 polymer ?
#
loop_
_entity_poly.entity_id
_entity_poly.type
_entity_poly.pdbx_seq_one_letter_code
_entity_poly.pdbx_strand_id
1 'polypeptide(L)'
;MKAEAILRGAAPTYNTTALSLVNDLRTTRKAAPMTNLTLDDMLKERARELNWETTRRTDLIRFGKYEDAWGYKTDADKNKRIFPIPAAERILNPGLQQNFGY
;
A
#
# COMPACT_ATOMS: atom_id res chain seq x y z
N MET A 1 -4.31 9.59 0.79
CA MET A 1 -4.68 9.40 2.22
C MET A 1 -6.16 9.71 2.47
N LYS A 2 -6.66 10.97 2.35
CA LYS A 2 -8.06 11.33 2.65
C LYS A 2 -9.09 10.50 1.86
N ALA A 3 -8.95 10.38 0.54
CA ALA A 3 -9.85 9.59 -0.31
C ALA A 3 -9.93 8.11 0.13
N GLU A 4 -8.81 7.51 0.50
CA GLU A 4 -8.79 6.14 1.01
C GLU A 4 -9.48 6.01 2.36
N ALA A 5 -9.28 6.96 3.27
CA ALA A 5 -9.97 6.97 4.57
C ALA A 5 -11.50 6.99 4.38
N ILE A 6 -11.99 7.81 3.45
CA ILE A 6 -13.43 7.86 3.12
C ILE A 6 -13.91 6.52 2.53
N LEU A 7 -13.16 5.89 1.62
CA LEU A 7 -13.49 4.56 1.09
C LEU A 7 -13.54 3.48 2.17
N ARG A 8 -12.80 3.66 3.27
CA ARG A 8 -12.79 2.76 4.42
C ARG A 8 -13.80 3.12 5.51
N GLY A 9 -14.70 4.08 5.23
CA GLY A 9 -15.80 4.45 6.13
C GLY A 9 -15.59 5.69 6.97
N ALA A 10 -14.49 6.43 6.77
CA ALA A 10 -14.34 7.72 7.45
C ALA A 10 -15.36 8.74 6.91
N ALA A 11 -15.90 9.57 7.80
CA ALA A 11 -16.79 10.64 7.40
C ALA A 11 -16.08 11.65 6.48
N PRO A 12 -16.70 12.03 5.35
CA PRO A 12 -16.14 13.05 4.50
C PRO A 12 -16.19 14.43 5.18
N THR A 13 -15.20 15.27 4.91
CA THR A 13 -15.18 16.66 5.35
C THR A 13 -15.35 17.58 4.14
N TYR A 14 -16.00 18.73 4.33
CA TYR A 14 -16.23 19.74 3.27
C TYR A 14 -16.95 19.21 2.04
N ASN A 15 -17.95 18.31 2.21
CA ASN A 15 -18.73 17.69 1.12
C ASN A 15 -17.88 17.02 0.02
N THR A 16 -16.65 16.59 0.35
CA THR A 16 -15.77 15.90 -0.61
C THR A 16 -16.08 14.40 -0.61
N THR A 17 -16.12 13.79 -1.78
CA THR A 17 -16.18 12.33 -1.91
C THR A 17 -14.78 11.76 -2.20
N ALA A 18 -14.60 10.46 -1.96
CA ALA A 18 -13.35 9.79 -2.34
C ALA A 18 -13.07 9.93 -3.84
N LEU A 19 -14.12 9.78 -4.66
CA LEU A 19 -14.02 9.89 -6.12
C LEU A 19 -13.65 11.33 -6.55
N SER A 20 -14.26 12.37 -5.96
CA SER A 20 -13.92 13.75 -6.31
C SER A 20 -12.45 14.05 -6.02
N LEU A 21 -11.94 13.64 -4.86
CA LEU A 21 -10.55 13.86 -4.46
C LEU A 21 -9.55 13.17 -5.41
N VAL A 22 -9.88 11.97 -5.88
CA VAL A 22 -9.03 11.26 -6.85
C VAL A 22 -9.11 11.92 -8.23
N ASN A 23 -10.31 12.36 -8.65
CA ASN A 23 -10.48 13.03 -9.93
C ASN A 23 -9.83 14.40 -9.97
N ASP A 24 -9.79 15.14 -8.87
CA ASP A 24 -9.05 16.41 -8.76
C ASP A 24 -7.54 16.16 -8.99
N LEU A 25 -6.99 15.10 -8.36
CA LEU A 25 -5.61 14.71 -8.59
C LEU A 25 -5.37 14.31 -10.06
N ARG A 26 -6.23 13.46 -10.62
CA ARG A 26 -6.13 13.00 -12.01
C ARG A 26 -6.22 14.16 -13.01
N THR A 27 -7.09 15.11 -12.76
CA THR A 27 -7.20 16.33 -13.58
C THR A 27 -5.91 17.14 -13.53
N THR A 28 -5.33 17.32 -12.34
CA THR A 28 -4.03 17.99 -12.18
C THR A 28 -2.91 17.27 -12.95
N ARG A 29 -2.96 15.93 -13.01
CA ARG A 29 -2.02 15.08 -13.77
C ARG A 29 -2.39 14.91 -15.24
N LYS A 30 -3.42 15.61 -15.74
CA LYS A 30 -3.95 15.52 -17.12
C LYS A 30 -4.37 14.07 -17.50
N ALA A 31 -4.81 13.28 -16.52
CA ALA A 31 -5.34 11.95 -16.71
C ALA A 31 -6.88 11.98 -16.77
N ALA A 32 -7.48 11.07 -17.54
CA ALA A 32 -8.94 10.99 -17.65
C ALA A 32 -9.59 10.71 -16.28
N PRO A 33 -10.70 11.38 -15.94
CA PRO A 33 -11.41 11.14 -14.68
C PRO A 33 -11.98 9.71 -14.63
N MET A 34 -12.17 9.21 -13.43
CA MET A 34 -12.83 7.93 -13.16
C MET A 34 -14.31 8.15 -12.90
N THR A 35 -15.14 7.19 -13.29
CA THR A 35 -16.59 7.20 -13.03
C THR A 35 -16.93 6.48 -11.71
N ASN A 36 -16.07 5.58 -11.26
CA ASN A 36 -16.20 4.84 -10.01
C ASN A 36 -14.83 4.69 -9.36
N LEU A 37 -14.80 4.47 -8.04
CA LEU A 37 -13.57 4.29 -7.29
C LEU A 37 -13.73 3.19 -6.25
N THR A 38 -13.00 2.10 -6.44
CA THR A 38 -12.88 1.00 -5.48
C THR A 38 -11.56 1.10 -4.68
N LEU A 39 -11.42 0.27 -3.66
CA LEU A 39 -10.13 0.15 -2.94
C LEU A 39 -9.00 -0.37 -3.85
N ASP A 40 -9.32 -1.27 -4.79
CA ASP A 40 -8.33 -1.76 -5.76
C ASP A 40 -7.89 -0.64 -6.73
N ASP A 41 -8.83 0.22 -7.16
CA ASP A 41 -8.50 1.38 -7.98
C ASP A 41 -7.66 2.39 -7.19
N MET A 42 -7.99 2.61 -5.90
CA MET A 42 -7.20 3.44 -5.01
C MET A 42 -5.77 2.93 -4.85
N LEU A 43 -5.59 1.60 -4.72
CA LEU A 43 -4.25 0.99 -4.65
C LEU A 43 -3.46 1.20 -5.94
N LYS A 44 -4.12 1.11 -7.10
CA LYS A 44 -3.50 1.37 -8.41
C LYS A 44 -3.14 2.85 -8.57
N GLU A 45 -4.02 3.76 -8.15
CA GLU A 45 -3.76 5.20 -8.21
C GLU A 45 -2.60 5.62 -7.32
N ARG A 46 -2.53 5.08 -6.10
CA ARG A 46 -1.38 5.27 -5.22
C ARG A 46 -0.07 4.78 -5.83
N ALA A 47 -0.11 3.65 -6.54
CA ALA A 47 1.08 3.13 -7.23
C ALA A 47 1.58 4.06 -8.34
N ARG A 48 0.67 4.75 -9.04
CA ARG A 48 1.04 5.72 -10.08
C ARG A 48 1.59 7.01 -9.49
N GLU A 49 0.88 7.55 -8.48
CA GLU A 49 1.22 8.83 -7.88
C GLU A 49 2.50 8.77 -7.04
N LEU A 50 2.73 7.68 -6.32
CA LEU A 50 3.85 7.49 -5.41
C LEU A 50 4.91 6.53 -5.98
N ASN A 51 5.05 6.52 -7.30
CA ASN A 51 6.08 5.70 -7.96
C ASN A 51 7.48 6.14 -7.50
N TRP A 52 8.35 5.18 -7.16
CA TRP A 52 9.69 5.42 -6.61
C TRP A 52 9.74 6.02 -5.19
N GLU A 53 8.61 6.21 -4.50
CA GLU A 53 8.59 6.73 -3.12
C GLU A 53 8.63 5.63 -2.05
N THR A 54 9.05 4.41 -2.41
CA THR A 54 9.22 3.25 -1.51
C THR A 54 7.95 2.80 -0.78
N THR A 55 6.79 3.40 -1.08
CA THR A 55 5.52 3.14 -0.38
C THR A 55 4.81 1.86 -0.83
N ARG A 56 5.16 1.31 -2.01
CA ARG A 56 4.41 0.22 -2.66
C ARG A 56 4.29 -1.03 -1.80
N ARG A 57 5.37 -1.45 -1.14
CA ARG A 57 5.36 -2.64 -0.28
C ARG A 57 4.40 -2.48 0.90
N THR A 58 4.46 -1.36 1.59
CA THR A 58 3.58 -1.07 2.73
C THR A 58 2.12 -0.94 2.30
N ASP A 59 1.86 -0.35 1.13
CA ASP A 59 0.52 -0.28 0.56
C ASP A 59 -0.03 -1.67 0.24
N LEU A 60 0.74 -2.54 -0.41
CA LEU A 60 0.32 -3.92 -0.71
C LEU A 60 -0.02 -4.70 0.57
N ILE A 61 0.80 -4.58 1.63
CA ILE A 61 0.54 -5.21 2.93
C ILE A 61 -0.77 -4.67 3.53
N ARG A 62 -0.94 -3.35 3.56
CA ARG A 62 -2.07 -2.66 4.15
C ARG A 62 -3.39 -2.93 3.40
N PHE A 63 -3.33 -3.14 2.09
CA PHE A 63 -4.49 -3.52 1.26
C PHE A 63 -4.72 -5.03 1.19
N GLY A 64 -3.90 -5.85 1.86
CA GLY A 64 -4.03 -7.31 1.84
C GLY A 64 -3.71 -7.95 0.49
N LYS A 65 -2.86 -7.30 -0.30
CA LYS A 65 -2.46 -7.73 -1.66
C LYS A 65 -0.98 -8.11 -1.76
N TYR A 66 -0.28 -8.17 -0.64
CA TYR A 66 1.16 -8.44 -0.66
C TYR A 66 1.49 -9.87 -1.09
N GLU A 67 0.64 -10.84 -0.73
CA GLU A 67 0.79 -12.25 -1.11
C GLU A 67 0.32 -12.56 -2.52
N ASP A 68 -0.44 -11.67 -3.17
CA ASP A 68 -0.92 -11.89 -4.52
C ASP A 68 0.26 -12.07 -5.49
N ALA A 69 0.13 -13.04 -6.40
CA ALA A 69 1.12 -13.25 -7.45
C ALA A 69 1.04 -12.11 -8.49
N TRP A 70 2.19 -11.62 -8.91
CA TRP A 70 2.29 -10.64 -10.00
C TRP A 70 3.66 -10.70 -10.68
N GLY A 71 3.70 -10.62 -11.99
CA GLY A 71 4.94 -10.75 -12.75
C GLY A 71 5.68 -12.04 -12.37
N TYR A 72 6.91 -11.90 -11.91
CA TYR A 72 7.75 -13.03 -11.48
C TYR A 72 7.60 -13.36 -9.99
N LYS A 73 6.80 -12.62 -9.24
CA LYS A 73 6.55 -12.90 -7.83
C LYS A 73 5.49 -13.98 -7.67
N THR A 74 5.90 -15.13 -7.17
CA THR A 74 5.02 -16.27 -6.86
C THR A 74 4.95 -16.60 -5.36
N ASP A 75 5.81 -15.98 -4.54
CA ASP A 75 5.88 -16.21 -3.10
C ASP A 75 4.66 -15.61 -2.39
N ALA A 76 3.89 -16.45 -1.73
CA ALA A 76 2.70 -16.10 -0.96
C ALA A 76 2.91 -16.18 0.57
N ASP A 77 4.16 -16.27 1.03
CA ASP A 77 4.47 -16.39 2.45
C ASP A 77 4.17 -15.09 3.21
N LYS A 78 3.20 -15.15 4.14
CA LYS A 78 2.80 -14.01 4.98
C LYS A 78 3.90 -13.52 5.91
N ASN A 79 4.85 -14.37 6.28
CA ASN A 79 5.97 -13.97 7.14
C ASN A 79 6.86 -12.91 6.45
N LYS A 80 6.89 -12.90 5.13
CA LYS A 80 7.61 -11.89 4.34
C LYS A 80 7.05 -10.46 4.45
N ARG A 81 5.94 -10.26 5.15
CA ARG A 81 5.43 -8.90 5.48
C ARG A 81 6.36 -8.13 6.41
N ILE A 82 7.12 -8.81 7.24
CA ILE A 82 8.16 -8.23 8.09
C ILE A 82 9.53 -8.60 7.56
N PHE A 83 10.54 -7.81 7.91
CA PHE A 83 11.92 -8.11 7.54
C PHE A 83 12.57 -9.00 8.60
N PRO A 84 13.54 -9.86 8.22
CA PRO A 84 14.36 -10.55 9.20
C PRO A 84 15.24 -9.55 9.96
N ILE A 85 15.57 -9.89 11.21
CA ILE A 85 16.61 -9.19 11.94
C ILE A 85 17.95 -9.60 11.31
N PRO A 86 18.82 -8.64 10.92
CA PRO A 86 20.10 -8.95 10.31
C PRO A 86 20.95 -9.88 11.19
N ALA A 87 21.65 -10.82 10.57
CA ALA A 87 22.47 -11.78 11.31
C ALA A 87 23.53 -11.09 12.16
N ALA A 88 24.14 -10.00 11.66
CA ALA A 88 25.11 -9.22 12.39
C ALA A 88 24.55 -8.68 13.72
N GLU A 89 23.33 -8.16 13.72
CA GLU A 89 22.68 -7.64 14.92
C GLU A 89 22.41 -8.74 15.95
N ARG A 90 22.06 -9.94 15.50
CA ARG A 90 21.82 -11.08 16.37
C ARG A 90 23.11 -11.64 16.98
N ILE A 91 24.24 -11.54 16.26
CA ILE A 91 25.56 -11.90 16.79
C ILE A 91 25.97 -10.94 17.91
N LEU A 92 25.75 -9.65 17.71
CA LEU A 92 26.07 -8.61 18.69
C LEU A 92 25.14 -8.63 19.91
N ASN A 93 23.92 -9.07 19.74
CA ASN A 93 22.94 -9.19 20.81
C ASN A 93 22.22 -10.56 20.77
N PRO A 94 22.79 -11.58 21.42
CA PRO A 94 22.21 -12.94 21.42
C PRO A 94 20.81 -13.06 22.01
N GLY A 95 20.33 -12.03 22.74
CA GLY A 95 18.95 -11.96 23.25
C GLY A 95 17.90 -11.64 22.17
N LEU A 96 18.32 -11.19 20.98
CA LEU A 96 17.41 -10.91 19.88
C LEU A 96 16.94 -12.22 19.20
N GLN A 97 15.68 -12.55 19.39
CA GLN A 97 15.05 -13.67 18.69
C GLN A 97 14.65 -13.24 17.28
N GLN A 98 14.89 -14.12 16.30
CA GLN A 98 14.49 -13.87 14.91
C GLN A 98 12.96 -13.83 14.77
N ASN A 99 12.47 -13.02 13.84
CA ASN A 99 11.07 -13.02 13.45
C ASN A 99 10.67 -14.39 12.90
N PHE A 100 9.44 -14.80 13.19
CA PHE A 100 8.91 -16.08 12.73
C PHE A 100 8.99 -16.21 11.19
N GLY A 101 9.46 -17.34 10.70
CA GLY A 101 9.61 -17.61 9.27
C GLY A 101 10.98 -17.27 8.67
N TYR A 102 11.98 -16.92 9.51
CA TYR A 102 13.36 -16.65 9.08
C TYR A 102 14.38 -17.46 9.87
#